data_6cabc5dc2559c2915e9727eb21f86044
#
_entry.id   6cabc5dc2559c2915e9727eb21f86044
#
_cell.length_a   1.000
_cell.length_b   1.000
_cell.length_c   1.000
_cell.angle_alpha   90.00
_cell.angle_beta   90.00
_cell.angle_gamma   90.00
#
_symmetry.space_group_name_H-M   'P 1'
#
loop_
_entity.id
_entity.type
_entity.pdbx_description
1 polymer ?
#
loop_
_entity_poly.entity_id
_entity_poly.type
_entity_poly.pdbx_seq_one_letter_code
_entity_poly.pdbx_strand_id
1 'polypeptide(L)'
;VGIWGDGSLAYVVTCILKQMFPDIRIIVIGRDDYKLSQFLFADETYFSDNIPEDFSVDHAFECAGGEGSYYAIDDIIKYINPQGTAVLMGVSENKIAVNTRDILEKGLTFIGSSRSGREDFIKSVELLNNPRFQNRISRIIYEDEPISDISDIHRVFRTDLNTSFKTIFKWNL
;
A
#
# COMPACT_ATOMS: atom_id res chain seq x y z
N VAL A 1 7.16 -5.75 -10.18
CA VAL A 1 6.18 -5.84 -9.10
C VAL A 1 5.14 -4.75 -9.28
N GLY A 2 3.84 -5.11 -9.16
CA GLY A 2 2.72 -4.17 -9.14
C GLY A 2 2.17 -3.98 -7.72
N ILE A 3 1.82 -2.75 -7.38
CA ILE A 3 1.19 -2.39 -6.10
C ILE A 3 -0.16 -1.75 -6.42
N TRP A 4 -1.26 -2.40 -6.07
CA TRP A 4 -2.60 -1.86 -6.24
C TRP A 4 -3.09 -1.19 -4.97
N GLY A 5 -3.17 0.13 -5.02
CA GLY A 5 -3.51 1.06 -3.94
C GLY A 5 -2.53 2.22 -3.88
N ASP A 6 -3.00 3.38 -3.45
CA ASP A 6 -2.23 4.62 -3.31
C ASP A 6 -2.22 5.18 -1.88
N GLY A 7 -2.71 4.37 -0.93
CA GLY A 7 -2.77 4.73 0.48
C GLY A 7 -1.46 4.47 1.24
N SER A 8 -1.51 4.68 2.56
CA SER A 8 -0.35 4.51 3.45
C SER A 8 0.26 3.11 3.41
N LEU A 9 -0.58 2.06 3.30
CA LEU A 9 -0.10 0.67 3.21
C LEU A 9 0.72 0.46 1.95
N ALA A 10 0.19 0.84 0.78
CA ALA A 10 0.88 0.76 -0.50
C ALA A 10 2.21 1.52 -0.48
N TYR A 11 2.21 2.73 0.10
CA TYR A 11 3.41 3.55 0.20
C TYR A 11 4.50 2.87 1.03
N VAL A 12 4.14 2.34 2.22
CA VAL A 12 5.09 1.64 3.10
C VAL A 12 5.64 0.37 2.44
N VAL A 13 4.77 -0.44 1.81
CA VAL A 13 5.18 -1.64 1.06
C VAL A 13 6.19 -1.27 -0.03
N THR A 14 5.91 -0.22 -0.81
CA THR A 14 6.82 0.27 -1.85
C THR A 14 8.16 0.72 -1.27
N CYS A 15 8.15 1.44 -0.13
CA CYS A 15 9.38 1.86 0.57
C CYS A 15 10.23 0.65 1.00
N ILE A 16 9.58 -0.37 1.60
CA ILE A 16 10.26 -1.58 2.07
C ILE A 16 10.87 -2.33 0.90
N LEU A 17 10.11 -2.56 -0.16
CA LEU A 17 10.59 -3.27 -1.35
C LEU A 17 11.80 -2.57 -1.98
N LYS A 18 11.74 -1.26 -2.16
CA LYS A 18 12.88 -0.48 -2.69
C LYS A 18 14.08 -0.41 -1.75
N GLN A 19 13.87 -0.57 -0.44
CA GLN A 19 14.96 -0.62 0.53
C GLN A 19 15.64 -2.00 0.54
N MET A 20 14.86 -3.07 0.43
CA MET A 20 15.37 -4.45 0.46
C MET A 20 15.88 -4.91 -0.90
N PHE A 21 15.28 -4.45 -1.97
CA PHE A 21 15.55 -4.83 -3.36
C PHE A 21 15.69 -3.58 -4.25
N PRO A 22 16.83 -2.86 -4.20
CA PRO A 22 16.97 -1.57 -4.89
C PRO A 22 16.72 -1.61 -6.40
N ASP A 23 17.05 -2.73 -7.04
CA ASP A 23 16.97 -2.91 -8.50
C ASP A 23 15.59 -3.43 -8.97
N ILE A 24 14.67 -3.73 -8.03
CA ILE A 24 13.34 -4.21 -8.41
C ILE A 24 12.52 -3.08 -9.08
N ARG A 25 11.91 -3.39 -10.21
CA ARG A 25 10.97 -2.47 -10.85
C ARG A 25 9.63 -2.52 -10.13
N ILE A 26 9.16 -1.38 -9.64
CA ILE A 26 7.89 -1.24 -8.93
C ILE A 26 7.00 -0.26 -9.66
N ILE A 27 5.79 -0.72 -9.94
CA ILE A 27 4.72 0.07 -10.55
C ILE A 27 3.59 0.19 -9.52
N VAL A 28 3.11 1.41 -9.29
CA VAL A 28 2.00 1.68 -8.37
C VAL A 28 0.76 2.05 -9.16
N ILE A 29 -0.35 1.39 -8.85
CA ILE A 29 -1.65 1.62 -9.46
C ILE A 29 -2.59 2.22 -8.42
N GLY A 30 -3.15 3.39 -8.70
CA GLY A 30 -3.99 4.13 -7.75
C GLY A 30 -5.09 4.94 -8.41
N ARG A 31 -5.76 5.78 -7.63
CA ARG A 31 -6.90 6.59 -8.11
C ARG A 31 -6.76 8.08 -7.80
N ASP A 32 -5.88 8.44 -6.88
CA ASP A 32 -5.71 9.82 -6.41
C ASP A 32 -4.38 10.37 -6.92
N ASP A 33 -4.44 11.44 -7.72
CA ASP A 33 -3.27 12.06 -8.35
C ASP A 33 -2.25 12.55 -7.32
N TYR A 34 -2.72 13.23 -6.27
CA TYR A 34 -1.83 13.72 -5.22
C TYR A 34 -1.12 12.58 -4.50
N LYS A 35 -1.83 11.47 -4.17
CA LYS A 35 -1.22 10.32 -3.51
C LYS A 35 -0.21 9.65 -4.42
N LEU A 36 -0.55 9.41 -5.68
CA LEU A 36 0.37 8.83 -6.67
C LEU A 36 1.62 9.68 -6.84
N SER A 37 1.49 11.00 -6.84
CA SER A 37 2.63 11.93 -6.95
C SER A 37 3.63 11.83 -5.80
N GLN A 38 3.27 11.22 -4.66
CA GLN A 38 4.18 11.00 -3.54
C GLN A 38 5.11 9.80 -3.72
N PHE A 39 4.80 8.88 -4.63
CA PHE A 39 5.60 7.67 -4.89
C PHE A 39 6.83 7.94 -5.78
N LEU A 40 7.59 8.99 -5.48
CA LEU A 40 8.74 9.47 -6.27
C LEU A 40 9.88 8.43 -6.45
N PHE A 41 9.82 7.34 -5.74
CA PHE A 41 10.81 6.26 -5.77
C PHE A 41 10.25 4.97 -6.40
N ALA A 42 9.00 4.96 -6.81
CA ALA A 42 8.48 3.95 -7.74
C ALA A 42 9.01 4.22 -9.14
N ASP A 43 9.11 3.19 -9.96
CA ASP A 43 9.59 3.35 -11.33
C ASP A 43 8.52 3.95 -12.22
N GLU A 44 7.25 3.61 -11.97
CA GLU A 44 6.09 4.13 -12.70
C GLU A 44 4.86 4.19 -11.79
N THR A 45 3.91 5.06 -12.14
CA THR A 45 2.59 5.13 -11.51
C THR A 45 1.52 5.18 -12.59
N TYR A 46 0.41 4.48 -12.39
CA TYR A 46 -0.74 4.50 -13.29
C TYR A 46 -2.04 4.77 -12.54
N PHE A 47 -2.97 5.43 -13.20
CA PHE A 47 -4.35 5.42 -12.75
C PHE A 47 -5.01 4.07 -13.05
N SER A 48 -5.84 3.59 -12.14
CA SER A 48 -6.51 2.29 -12.28
C SER A 48 -7.44 2.19 -13.50
N ASP A 49 -7.93 3.31 -14.00
CA ASP A 49 -8.74 3.40 -15.21
C ASP A 49 -7.90 3.63 -16.49
N ASN A 50 -6.58 3.73 -16.37
CA ASN A 50 -5.67 3.99 -17.48
C ASN A 50 -4.37 3.15 -17.40
N ILE A 51 -4.52 1.85 -17.12
CA ILE A 51 -3.40 0.90 -17.14
C ILE A 51 -3.12 0.53 -18.61
N PRO A 52 -1.86 0.59 -19.09
CA PRO A 52 -1.53 0.18 -20.46
C PRO A 52 -1.97 -1.26 -20.79
N GLU A 53 -2.41 -1.50 -22.01
CA GLU A 53 -2.90 -2.83 -22.42
C GLU A 53 -1.82 -3.92 -22.38
N ASP A 54 -0.56 -3.54 -22.63
CA ASP A 54 0.62 -4.42 -22.61
C ASP A 54 1.27 -4.53 -21.23
N PHE A 55 0.66 -3.90 -20.21
CA PHE A 55 1.15 -3.96 -18.83
C PHE A 55 1.08 -5.38 -18.28
N SER A 56 2.16 -5.80 -17.62
CA SER A 56 2.15 -7.05 -16.86
C SER A 56 3.16 -7.05 -15.72
N VAL A 57 2.94 -7.90 -14.71
CA VAL A 57 3.82 -8.06 -13.55
C VAL A 57 3.90 -9.53 -13.13
N ASP A 58 5.01 -9.92 -12.49
CA ASP A 58 5.17 -11.28 -11.94
C ASP A 58 4.66 -11.40 -10.50
N HIS A 59 4.71 -10.30 -9.76
CA HIS A 59 4.26 -10.23 -8.37
C HIS A 59 3.38 -9.01 -8.17
N ALA A 60 2.33 -9.18 -7.37
CA ALA A 60 1.36 -8.14 -7.08
C ALA A 60 1.09 -8.03 -5.58
N PHE A 61 0.86 -6.81 -5.10
CA PHE A 61 0.38 -6.52 -3.74
C PHE A 61 -0.94 -5.79 -3.82
N GLU A 62 -1.99 -6.38 -3.23
CA GLU A 62 -3.27 -5.71 -3.05
C GLU A 62 -3.23 -4.92 -1.75
N CYS A 63 -3.27 -3.59 -1.87
CA CYS A 63 -3.18 -2.62 -0.77
C CYS A 63 -4.35 -1.62 -0.76
N ALA A 64 -5.40 -1.85 -1.55
CA ALA A 64 -6.49 -0.92 -1.71
C ALA A 64 -7.43 -0.90 -0.50
N GLY A 65 -7.87 -2.06 -0.05
CA GLY A 65 -8.83 -2.19 1.04
C GLY A 65 -10.27 -1.75 0.69
N GLY A 66 -11.20 -2.03 1.58
CA GLY A 66 -12.62 -1.70 1.42
C GLY A 66 -13.22 -2.26 0.12
N GLU A 67 -14.10 -1.50 -0.50
CA GLU A 67 -14.67 -1.86 -1.81
C GLU A 67 -13.64 -1.82 -2.95
N GLY A 68 -12.56 -1.07 -2.76
CA GLY A 68 -11.45 -0.99 -3.71
C GLY A 68 -10.72 -2.31 -3.93
N SER A 69 -10.72 -3.20 -2.93
CA SER A 69 -10.11 -4.53 -3.04
C SER A 69 -10.71 -5.38 -4.16
N TYR A 70 -12.02 -5.27 -4.42
CA TYR A 70 -12.66 -6.01 -5.52
C TYR A 70 -12.03 -5.66 -6.87
N TYR A 71 -11.95 -4.37 -7.17
CA TYR A 71 -11.38 -3.89 -8.43
C TYR A 71 -9.89 -4.17 -8.53
N ALA A 72 -9.15 -3.98 -7.43
CA ALA A 72 -7.72 -4.25 -7.38
C ALA A 72 -7.40 -5.74 -7.61
N ILE A 73 -8.17 -6.66 -7.03
CA ILE A 73 -7.97 -8.10 -7.22
C ILE A 73 -8.31 -8.51 -8.65
N ASP A 74 -9.38 -7.96 -9.23
CA ASP A 74 -9.76 -8.25 -10.62
C ASP A 74 -8.68 -7.78 -11.60
N ASP A 75 -8.17 -6.56 -11.41
CA ASP A 75 -7.03 -6.03 -12.18
C ASP A 75 -5.77 -6.89 -11.99
N ILE A 76 -5.44 -7.28 -10.76
CA ILE A 76 -4.30 -8.14 -10.48
C ILE A 76 -4.42 -9.45 -11.27
N ILE A 77 -5.56 -10.12 -11.23
CA ILE A 77 -5.79 -11.36 -11.97
C ILE A 77 -5.62 -11.13 -13.47
N LYS A 78 -6.07 -9.99 -13.99
CA LYS A 78 -5.94 -9.62 -15.40
C LYS A 78 -4.49 -9.41 -15.82
N TYR A 79 -3.71 -8.65 -15.06
CA TYR A 79 -2.40 -8.15 -15.44
C TYR A 79 -1.21 -8.96 -14.90
N ILE A 80 -1.43 -9.91 -14.00
CA ILE A 80 -0.36 -10.77 -13.49
C ILE A 80 0.00 -11.85 -14.50
N ASN A 81 1.30 -12.06 -14.69
CA ASN A 81 1.81 -13.11 -15.58
C ASN A 81 1.44 -14.52 -15.07
N PRO A 82 1.36 -15.53 -15.96
CA PRO A 82 1.20 -16.92 -15.54
C PRO A 82 2.24 -17.33 -14.49
N GLN A 83 1.82 -18.12 -13.49
CA GLN A 83 2.59 -18.53 -12.31
C GLN A 83 2.99 -17.39 -11.36
N GLY A 84 2.41 -16.20 -11.56
CA GLY A 84 2.63 -15.05 -10.69
C GLY A 84 2.05 -15.22 -9.28
N THR A 85 2.53 -14.39 -8.37
CA THR A 85 2.11 -14.40 -6.96
C THR A 85 1.46 -13.08 -6.58
N ALA A 86 0.27 -13.13 -6.01
CA ALA A 86 -0.45 -11.98 -5.45
C ALA A 86 -0.53 -12.06 -3.93
N VAL A 87 -0.16 -10.99 -3.24
CA VAL A 87 -0.26 -10.86 -1.79
C VAL A 87 -1.45 -9.96 -1.45
N LEU A 88 -2.42 -10.49 -0.72
CA LEU A 88 -3.61 -9.77 -0.28
C LEU A 88 -3.34 -9.16 1.10
N MET A 89 -3.37 -7.84 1.18
CA MET A 89 -3.07 -7.07 2.39
C MET A 89 -4.18 -6.07 2.73
N GLY A 90 -4.98 -5.67 1.75
CA GLY A 90 -6.13 -4.80 1.96
C GLY A 90 -7.24 -5.48 2.74
N VAL A 91 -7.83 -4.77 3.69
CA VAL A 91 -8.96 -5.30 4.48
C VAL A 91 -10.26 -4.89 3.81
N SER A 92 -11.08 -5.86 3.44
CA SER A 92 -12.46 -5.66 2.99
C SER A 92 -13.43 -6.15 4.06
N GLU A 93 -14.50 -5.38 4.31
CA GLU A 93 -15.55 -5.78 5.24
C GLU A 93 -16.44 -6.89 4.68
N ASN A 94 -16.57 -6.94 3.35
CA ASN A 94 -17.42 -7.88 2.66
C ASN A 94 -16.61 -8.95 1.92
N LYS A 95 -17.26 -10.09 1.66
CA LYS A 95 -16.69 -11.12 0.78
C LYS A 95 -16.56 -10.56 -0.63
N ILE A 96 -15.40 -10.79 -1.24
CA ILE A 96 -15.09 -10.37 -2.61
C ILE A 96 -15.21 -11.58 -3.54
N ALA A 97 -15.96 -11.40 -4.63
CA ALA A 97 -15.99 -12.39 -5.70
C ALA A 97 -14.68 -12.32 -6.49
N VAL A 98 -14.11 -13.47 -6.83
CA VAL A 98 -12.87 -13.57 -7.61
C VAL A 98 -13.07 -14.46 -8.82
N ASN A 99 -12.41 -14.14 -9.94
CA ASN A 99 -12.41 -14.96 -11.14
C ASN A 99 -11.49 -16.18 -10.96
N THR A 100 -12.05 -17.26 -10.41
CA THR A 100 -11.29 -18.49 -10.13
C THR A 100 -10.84 -19.21 -11.38
N ARG A 101 -11.50 -18.98 -12.54
CA ARG A 101 -11.10 -19.55 -13.81
C ARG A 101 -9.74 -19.03 -14.25
N ASP A 102 -9.54 -17.73 -14.26
CA ASP A 102 -8.28 -17.12 -14.66
C ASP A 102 -7.15 -17.45 -13.67
N ILE A 103 -7.46 -17.53 -12.37
CA ILE A 103 -6.53 -18.00 -11.35
C ILE A 103 -6.02 -19.40 -11.68
N LEU A 104 -6.93 -20.31 -12.03
CA LEU A 104 -6.60 -21.69 -12.40
C LEU A 104 -5.82 -21.75 -13.71
N GLU A 105 -6.30 -21.06 -14.76
CA GLU A 105 -5.69 -21.11 -16.10
C GLU A 105 -4.27 -20.52 -16.11
N LYS A 106 -4.03 -19.46 -15.32
CA LYS A 106 -2.69 -18.85 -15.16
C LYS A 106 -1.83 -19.54 -14.10
N GLY A 107 -2.36 -20.46 -13.29
CA GLY A 107 -1.64 -21.12 -12.20
C GLY A 107 -1.16 -20.14 -11.13
N LEU A 108 -2.00 -19.17 -10.74
CA LEU A 108 -1.63 -18.10 -9.81
C LEU A 108 -1.55 -18.58 -8.36
N THR A 109 -0.66 -17.95 -7.60
CA THR A 109 -0.57 -18.10 -6.14
C THR A 109 -1.13 -16.88 -5.45
N PHE A 110 -2.09 -17.07 -4.52
CA PHE A 110 -2.62 -16.01 -3.66
C PHE A 110 -2.21 -16.25 -2.21
N ILE A 111 -1.63 -15.22 -1.58
CA ILE A 111 -1.14 -15.27 -0.19
C ILE A 111 -1.82 -14.15 0.59
N GLY A 112 -2.49 -14.50 1.69
CA GLY A 112 -2.98 -13.50 2.64
C GLY A 112 -1.87 -13.08 3.60
N SER A 113 -1.73 -11.78 3.86
CA SER A 113 -0.82 -11.23 4.85
C SER A 113 -1.57 -10.29 5.78
N SER A 114 -1.58 -10.61 7.06
CA SER A 114 -2.27 -9.83 8.09
C SER A 114 -1.56 -9.94 9.43
N ARG A 115 -1.61 -8.85 10.19
CA ARG A 115 -1.02 -8.71 11.52
C ARG A 115 0.51 -8.70 11.49
N SER A 116 1.12 -8.42 12.64
CA SER A 116 2.56 -8.36 12.82
C SER A 116 2.96 -9.07 14.10
N GLY A 117 4.03 -9.85 14.03
CA GLY A 117 4.66 -10.49 15.17
C GLY A 117 5.90 -9.73 15.64
N ARG A 118 6.56 -10.27 16.66
CA ARG A 118 7.75 -9.67 17.27
C ARG A 118 8.87 -9.42 16.24
N GLU A 119 9.09 -10.39 15.36
CA GLU A 119 10.16 -10.31 14.36
C GLU A 119 9.92 -9.19 13.32
N ASP A 120 8.65 -8.90 13.01
CA ASP A 120 8.30 -7.81 12.10
C ASP A 120 8.61 -6.46 12.72
N PHE A 121 8.37 -6.29 14.03
CA PHE A 121 8.77 -5.08 14.77
C PHE A 121 10.28 -4.90 14.81
N ILE A 122 11.05 -5.96 15.05
CA ILE A 122 12.52 -5.91 15.05
C ILE A 122 13.03 -5.44 13.69
N LYS A 123 12.55 -6.06 12.60
CA LYS A 123 12.92 -5.66 11.23
C LYS A 123 12.50 -4.24 10.89
N SER A 124 11.34 -3.80 11.37
CA SER A 124 10.88 -2.42 11.15
C SER A 124 11.81 -1.41 11.81
N VAL A 125 12.30 -1.69 13.03
CA VAL A 125 13.29 -0.85 13.71
C VAL A 125 14.62 -0.83 12.95
N GLU A 126 15.07 -1.98 12.43
CA GLU A 126 16.27 -2.06 11.60
C GLU A 126 16.16 -1.22 10.33
N LEU A 127 15.03 -1.31 9.63
CA LEU A 127 14.76 -0.48 8.44
C LEU A 127 14.75 1.02 8.76
N LEU A 128 14.14 1.38 9.91
CA LEU A 128 14.08 2.77 10.37
C LEU A 128 15.45 3.34 10.78
N ASN A 129 16.48 2.54 10.98
CA ASN A 129 17.85 3.04 11.17
C ASN A 129 18.46 3.61 9.88
N ASN A 130 17.84 3.41 8.72
CA ASN A 130 18.31 3.95 7.46
C ASN A 130 17.75 5.35 7.20
N PRO A 131 18.58 6.41 7.06
CA PRO A 131 18.09 7.77 6.85
C PRO A 131 17.27 7.96 5.56
N ARG A 132 17.58 7.20 4.49
CA ARG A 132 16.76 7.26 3.25
C ARG A 132 15.36 6.72 3.49
N PHE A 133 15.26 5.63 4.25
CA PHE A 133 13.97 5.03 4.60
C PHE A 133 13.16 5.99 5.48
N GLN A 134 13.78 6.58 6.50
CA GLN A 134 13.14 7.61 7.33
C GLN A 134 12.61 8.78 6.50
N ASN A 135 13.43 9.32 5.59
CA ASN A 135 13.04 10.42 4.72
C ASN A 135 11.86 10.08 3.79
N ARG A 136 11.75 8.83 3.35
CA ARG A 136 10.60 8.38 2.56
C ARG A 136 9.35 8.30 3.42
N ILE A 137 9.43 7.64 4.57
CA ILE A 137 8.28 7.46 5.46
C ILE A 137 7.77 8.79 6.01
N SER A 138 8.65 9.74 6.34
CA SER A 138 8.24 11.04 6.86
C SER A 138 7.33 11.85 5.93
N ARG A 139 7.37 11.58 4.61
CA ARG A 139 6.53 12.28 3.61
C ARG A 139 5.04 12.00 3.77
N ILE A 140 4.69 10.85 4.30
CA ILE A 140 3.28 10.44 4.48
C ILE A 140 2.77 10.67 5.90
N ILE A 141 3.56 11.35 6.72
CA ILE A 141 3.21 11.66 8.11
C ILE A 141 2.85 13.14 8.21
N TYR A 142 1.63 13.42 8.64
CA TYR A 142 1.18 14.74 9.04
C TYR A 142 1.18 14.83 10.57
N GLU A 143 1.95 15.75 11.13
CA GLU A 143 1.95 16.03 12.58
C GLU A 143 0.91 17.09 12.89
N ASP A 144 -0.14 16.69 13.63
CA ASP A 144 -1.16 17.60 14.14
C ASP A 144 -0.68 18.27 15.45
N GLU A 145 -1.39 19.29 15.90
CA GLU A 145 -1.12 19.95 17.17
C GLU A 145 -1.17 18.96 18.35
N PRO A 146 -0.36 19.19 19.39
CA PRO A 146 -0.37 18.36 20.60
C PRO A 146 -1.77 18.27 21.21
N ILE A 147 -2.07 17.16 21.86
CA ILE A 147 -3.32 16.92 22.55
C ILE A 147 -3.13 16.99 24.07
N SER A 148 -4.06 17.64 24.73
CA SER A 148 -4.09 17.80 26.20
C SER A 148 -5.38 17.23 26.80
N ASP A 149 -6.43 17.08 26.02
CA ASP A 149 -7.72 16.59 26.50
C ASP A 149 -8.46 15.72 25.42
N ILE A 150 -9.63 15.22 25.79
CA ILE A 150 -10.45 14.34 24.91
C ILE A 150 -10.97 15.10 23.68
N SER A 151 -11.22 16.40 23.78
CA SER A 151 -11.72 17.19 22.64
C SER A 151 -10.67 17.31 21.55
N ASP A 152 -9.41 17.38 21.93
CA ASP A 152 -8.28 17.37 21.01
C ASP A 152 -8.18 16.03 20.24
N ILE A 153 -8.47 14.91 20.89
CA ILE A 153 -8.51 13.61 20.23
C ILE A 153 -9.53 13.62 19.09
N HIS A 154 -10.73 14.18 19.33
CA HIS A 154 -11.74 14.31 18.27
C HIS A 154 -11.29 15.21 17.12
N ARG A 155 -10.48 16.24 17.41
CA ARG A 155 -9.87 17.08 16.37
C ARG A 155 -8.92 16.25 15.51
N VAL A 156 -8.00 15.52 16.14
CA VAL A 156 -7.01 14.68 15.44
C VAL A 156 -7.68 13.63 14.56
N PHE A 157 -8.74 12.96 15.02
CA PHE A 157 -9.49 12.02 14.18
C PHE A 157 -10.09 12.69 12.94
N ARG A 158 -10.63 13.91 13.10
CA ARG A 158 -11.15 14.67 11.96
C ARG A 158 -10.03 15.05 10.99
N THR A 159 -8.87 15.42 11.50
CA THR A 159 -7.70 15.72 10.69
C THR A 159 -7.26 14.47 9.90
N ASP A 160 -7.18 13.28 10.54
CA ASP A 160 -6.78 12.04 9.87
C ASP A 160 -7.76 11.66 8.74
N LEU A 161 -9.05 11.89 8.91
CA LEU A 161 -10.06 11.67 7.86
C LEU A 161 -9.89 12.59 6.65
N ASN A 162 -9.26 13.76 6.83
CA ASN A 162 -9.06 14.75 5.78
C ASN A 162 -7.62 14.78 5.23
N THR A 163 -6.69 14.06 5.85
CA THR A 163 -5.33 13.93 5.33
C THR A 163 -5.24 12.78 4.33
N SER A 164 -4.32 12.89 3.38
CA SER A 164 -4.16 11.88 2.34
C SER A 164 -3.52 10.59 2.84
N PHE A 165 -2.79 10.65 3.96
CA PHE A 165 -2.05 9.51 4.51
C PHE A 165 -2.27 9.34 6.01
N LYS A 166 -1.24 9.57 6.86
CA LYS A 166 -1.32 9.31 8.29
C LYS A 166 -1.10 10.55 9.12
N THR A 167 -1.98 10.77 10.09
CA THR A 167 -1.85 11.83 11.10
C THR A 167 -1.24 11.25 12.37
N ILE A 168 -0.27 11.98 12.93
CA ILE A 168 0.30 11.73 14.24
C ILE A 168 0.12 12.95 15.14
N PHE A 169 0.27 12.78 16.44
CA PHE A 169 0.21 13.85 17.43
C PHE A 169 1.09 13.54 18.63
N LYS A 170 1.43 14.56 19.40
CA LYS A 170 2.14 14.44 20.68
C LYS A 170 1.18 14.63 21.85
N TRP A 171 1.41 13.90 22.92
CA TRP A 171 0.75 14.13 24.19
C TRP A 171 1.41 15.32 24.90
N ASN A 172 0.61 16.28 25.34
CA ASN A 172 1.04 17.38 26.21
C ASN A 172 0.42 17.14 27.59
N LEU A 173 1.03 16.23 28.37
CA LEU A 173 0.61 15.83 29.70
C LEU A 173 1.24 16.71 30.76
#